data_c94ec523fe8947925ebb72e06ddb4443
#
_entry.id   c94ec523fe8947925ebb72e06ddb4443
#
_cell.length_a   1.000
_cell.length_b   1.000
_cell.length_c   1.000
_cell.angle_alpha   90.00
_cell.angle_beta   90.00
_cell.angle_gamma   90.00
#
_symmetry.space_group_name_H-M   'P 1'
#
loop_
_entity.id
_entity.type
_entity.pdbx_description
1 polymer ?
#
loop_
_entity_poly.entity_id
_entity_poly.type
_entity_poly.pdbx_seq_one_letter_code
_entity_poly.pdbx_strand_id
1 'polypeptide(L)'
;MVLWYRNVHDYQFDFETVTVAFFNKYPNPYASHVQSVDTLKREIKEDGKLYTTRLIKKNGKLPSWVKPFLGKISHSWIIEQTVIDPKTKEMKAYQRNLDHTKIIRVEEYTTYKFNDQTETTNVNYNVKFSSNFQTFGVKNRIEAWSHNRFKENTQNTTKGMAYVMARCQETIWKKKNIQV
;
A
#
# COMPACT_ATOMS: atom_id res chain seq x y z
N MET A 1 -9.81 -8.23 -19.18
CA MET A 1 -9.71 -9.21 -18.06
C MET A 1 -9.64 -8.45 -16.75
N VAL A 2 -10.35 -8.90 -15.72
CA VAL A 2 -10.31 -8.33 -14.36
C VAL A 2 -10.12 -9.47 -13.37
N LEU A 3 -9.16 -9.29 -12.44
CA LEU A 3 -8.85 -10.24 -11.38
C LEU A 3 -8.90 -9.52 -10.04
N TRP A 4 -9.49 -10.16 -9.03
CA TRP A 4 -9.55 -9.65 -7.67
C TRP A 4 -8.87 -10.62 -6.71
N TYR A 5 -8.06 -10.05 -5.81
CA TYR A 5 -7.44 -10.78 -4.70
C TYR A 5 -7.74 -10.06 -3.40
N ARG A 6 -7.91 -10.83 -2.33
CA ARG A 6 -8.21 -10.31 -1.00
C ARG A 6 -7.30 -10.95 0.04
N ASN A 7 -6.87 -10.15 1.01
CA ASN A 7 -6.21 -10.59 2.22
C ASN A 7 -6.78 -9.83 3.43
N VAL A 8 -6.89 -10.53 4.55
CA VAL A 8 -7.34 -9.95 5.82
C VAL A 8 -6.35 -10.40 6.89
N HIS A 9 -5.91 -9.47 7.73
CA HIS A 9 -5.05 -9.77 8.87
C HIS A 9 -5.22 -8.70 9.96
N ASP A 10 -4.71 -8.98 11.16
CA ASP A 10 -4.74 -8.06 12.28
C ASP A 10 -3.32 -7.65 12.67
N TYR A 11 -3.14 -6.36 12.92
CA TYR A 11 -1.98 -5.84 13.60
C TYR A 11 -2.26 -5.73 15.10
N GLN A 12 -1.38 -6.28 15.93
CA GLN A 12 -1.43 -6.20 17.39
C GLN A 12 -0.94 -4.81 17.86
N PHE A 13 -1.53 -3.75 17.29
CA PHE A 13 -1.17 -2.37 17.50
C PHE A 13 -2.42 -1.49 17.46
N ASP A 14 -2.40 -0.41 18.24
CA ASP A 14 -3.46 0.59 18.22
C ASP A 14 -3.52 1.35 16.87
N PHE A 15 -4.64 2.05 16.68
CA PHE A 15 -4.91 2.76 15.44
C PHE A 15 -3.89 3.87 15.15
N GLU A 16 -3.44 4.59 16.18
CA GLU A 16 -2.48 5.68 16.04
C GLU A 16 -1.13 5.14 15.56
N THR A 17 -0.63 4.11 16.22
CA THR A 17 0.62 3.43 15.82
C THR A 17 0.56 2.95 14.38
N VAL A 18 -0.55 2.33 13.96
CA VAL A 18 -0.72 1.82 12.59
C VAL A 18 -0.77 2.97 11.58
N THR A 19 -1.50 4.05 11.86
CA THR A 19 -1.61 5.19 10.94
C THR A 19 -0.31 5.97 10.84
N VAL A 20 0.39 6.20 11.94
CA VAL A 20 1.73 6.83 11.95
C VAL A 20 2.72 5.96 11.16
N ALA A 21 2.74 4.64 11.40
CA ALA A 21 3.59 3.72 10.66
C ALA A 21 3.26 3.71 9.16
N PHE A 22 1.99 3.80 8.78
CA PHE A 22 1.59 3.87 7.37
C PHE A 22 2.20 5.05 6.64
N PHE A 23 2.20 6.24 7.24
CA PHE A 23 2.82 7.42 6.61
C PHE A 23 4.35 7.38 6.63
N ASN A 24 4.95 6.63 7.54
CA ASN A 24 6.39 6.45 7.69
C ASN A 24 6.88 5.08 7.18
N LYS A 25 6.05 4.36 6.40
CA LYS A 25 6.36 3.00 5.93
C LYS A 25 7.58 2.93 5.00
N TYR A 26 8.03 4.05 4.46
CA TYR A 26 9.19 4.11 3.59
C TYR A 26 10.22 5.13 4.13
N PRO A 27 11.54 4.83 4.04
CA PRO A 27 12.11 3.56 3.61
C PRO A 27 12.00 2.45 4.67
N ASN A 28 11.95 1.19 4.21
CA ASN A 28 12.07 0.01 5.08
C ASN A 28 12.77 -1.13 4.31
N PRO A 29 13.34 -2.15 4.98
CA PRO A 29 14.09 -3.23 4.34
C PRO A 29 13.29 -4.07 3.34
N TYR A 30 11.97 -4.15 3.52
CA TYR A 30 11.06 -4.95 2.68
C TYR A 30 10.53 -4.17 1.46
N ALA A 31 10.89 -2.89 1.34
CA ALA A 31 10.43 -2.00 0.28
C ALA A 31 11.58 -1.18 -0.36
N SER A 32 12.75 -1.79 -0.51
CA SER A 32 13.94 -1.17 -1.12
C SER A 32 13.73 -0.68 -2.56
N HIS A 33 12.68 -1.18 -3.23
CA HIS A 33 12.29 -0.75 -4.56
C HIS A 33 11.58 0.62 -4.59
N VAL A 34 11.15 1.15 -3.44
CA VAL A 34 10.57 2.50 -3.35
C VAL A 34 11.68 3.53 -3.34
N GLN A 35 11.66 4.45 -4.31
CA GLN A 35 12.71 5.47 -4.49
C GLN A 35 12.36 6.79 -3.81
N SER A 36 11.11 7.25 -3.98
CA SER A 36 10.62 8.48 -3.34
C SER A 36 9.15 8.40 -3.00
N VAL A 37 8.75 9.21 -2.02
CA VAL A 37 7.36 9.41 -1.63
C VAL A 37 7.17 10.91 -1.38
N ASP A 38 6.39 11.55 -2.23
CA ASP A 38 6.13 12.98 -2.18
C ASP A 38 4.67 13.23 -1.78
N THR A 39 4.45 14.04 -0.76
CA THR A 39 3.10 14.45 -0.38
C THR A 39 2.66 15.62 -1.25
N LEU A 40 1.68 15.37 -2.11
CA LEU A 40 1.14 16.37 -3.03
C LEU A 40 0.10 17.26 -2.34
N LYS A 41 -0.72 16.66 -1.45
CA LYS A 41 -1.77 17.37 -0.73
C LYS A 41 -2.03 16.68 0.62
N ARG A 42 -2.25 17.49 1.65
CA ARG A 42 -2.70 17.03 2.97
C ARG A 42 -3.57 18.11 3.59
N GLU A 43 -4.80 17.75 3.94
CA GLU A 43 -5.77 18.69 4.50
C GLU A 43 -6.76 17.99 5.44
N ILE A 44 -7.19 18.69 6.46
CA ILE A 44 -8.36 18.31 7.26
C ILE A 44 -9.55 19.07 6.65
N LYS A 45 -10.60 18.31 6.29
CA LYS A 45 -11.83 18.91 5.75
C LYS A 45 -12.85 19.20 6.84
N GLU A 46 -13.95 19.85 6.45
CA GLU A 46 -15.06 20.21 7.34
C GLU A 46 -15.68 19.00 8.06
N ASP A 47 -15.61 17.81 7.45
CA ASP A 47 -16.06 16.56 8.07
C ASP A 47 -15.12 16.04 9.19
N GLY A 48 -14.03 16.75 9.46
CA GLY A 48 -13.04 16.45 10.49
C GLY A 48 -12.09 15.31 10.11
N LYS A 49 -12.10 14.84 8.85
CA LYS A 49 -11.22 13.77 8.37
C LYS A 49 -9.97 14.34 7.72
N LEU A 50 -8.86 13.59 7.87
CA LEU A 50 -7.59 13.90 7.21
C LEU A 50 -7.53 13.22 5.84
N TYR A 51 -7.42 14.04 4.80
CA TYR A 51 -7.21 13.61 3.41
C TYR A 51 -5.75 13.82 3.02
N THR A 52 -5.13 12.80 2.46
CA THR A 52 -3.75 12.90 1.98
C THR A 52 -3.63 12.28 0.60
N THR A 53 -2.91 12.97 -0.29
CA THR A 53 -2.53 12.43 -1.61
C THR A 53 -1.02 12.43 -1.70
N ARG A 54 -0.45 11.25 -2.03
CA ARG A 54 1.00 11.07 -2.20
C ARG A 54 1.31 10.52 -3.58
N LEU A 55 2.45 10.91 -4.12
CA LEU A 55 3.03 10.35 -5.32
C LEU A 55 4.23 9.47 -4.93
N ILE A 56 4.23 8.22 -5.37
CA ILE A 56 5.25 7.25 -5.01
C ILE A 56 5.96 6.79 -6.28
N LYS A 57 7.28 6.90 -6.29
CA LYS A 57 8.13 6.37 -7.36
C LYS A 57 8.73 5.04 -6.93
N LYS A 58 8.49 3.99 -7.71
CA LYS A 58 9.01 2.65 -7.45
C LYS A 58 9.88 2.18 -8.62
N ASN A 59 11.00 1.54 -8.30
CA ASN A 59 11.69 0.70 -9.27
C ASN A 59 10.90 -0.59 -9.46
N GLY A 60 10.61 -0.96 -10.70
CA GLY A 60 9.87 -2.17 -11.02
C GLY A 60 10.62 -3.03 -12.01
N LYS A 61 10.80 -4.32 -11.69
CA LYS A 61 11.16 -5.30 -12.71
C LYS A 61 9.87 -5.74 -13.40
N LEU A 62 9.67 -5.24 -14.62
CA LEU A 62 8.59 -5.75 -15.46
C LEU A 62 8.90 -7.18 -15.88
N PRO A 63 7.87 -8.04 -15.98
CA PRO A 63 8.04 -9.38 -16.55
C PRO A 63 8.68 -9.33 -17.94
N SER A 64 9.52 -10.29 -18.26
CA SER A 64 10.23 -10.34 -19.55
C SER A 64 9.30 -10.30 -20.76
N TRP A 65 8.12 -10.89 -20.63
CA TRP A 65 7.09 -10.89 -21.68
C TRP A 65 6.41 -9.52 -21.93
N VAL A 66 6.56 -8.57 -21.01
CA VAL A 66 6.05 -7.19 -21.16
C VAL A 66 7.07 -6.28 -21.84
N LYS A 67 8.37 -6.62 -21.76
CA LYS A 67 9.47 -5.80 -22.31
C LYS A 67 9.30 -5.42 -23.79
N PRO A 68 8.82 -6.32 -24.68
CA PRO A 68 8.60 -5.97 -26.08
C PRO A 68 7.61 -4.82 -26.28
N PHE A 69 6.70 -4.59 -25.34
CA PHE A 69 5.64 -3.57 -25.44
C PHE A 69 5.99 -2.25 -24.74
N LEU A 70 6.86 -2.29 -23.75
CA LEU A 70 7.17 -1.13 -22.89
C LEU A 70 8.64 -0.69 -22.94
N GLY A 71 9.49 -1.44 -23.64
CA GLY A 71 10.93 -1.12 -23.73
C GLY A 71 11.67 -1.26 -22.37
N LYS A 72 12.72 -0.47 -22.17
CA LYS A 72 13.56 -0.50 -20.96
C LYS A 72 12.98 0.40 -19.85
N ILE A 73 11.75 0.18 -19.43
CA ILE A 73 11.17 0.97 -18.34
C ILE A 73 11.62 0.37 -17.01
N SER A 74 12.25 1.21 -16.18
CA SER A 74 12.83 0.80 -14.89
C SER A 74 12.06 1.32 -13.68
N HIS A 75 11.08 2.19 -13.87
CA HIS A 75 10.33 2.79 -12.76
C HIS A 75 8.83 2.87 -13.07
N SER A 76 8.04 2.97 -12.03
CA SER A 76 6.60 3.17 -12.08
C SER A 76 6.16 4.21 -11.07
N TRP A 77 5.20 5.03 -11.46
CA TRP A 77 4.56 6.04 -10.63
C TRP A 77 3.24 5.52 -10.09
N ILE A 78 3.03 5.72 -8.80
CA ILE A 78 1.83 5.30 -8.09
C ILE A 78 1.24 6.51 -7.39
N ILE A 79 -0.04 6.75 -7.59
CA ILE A 79 -0.80 7.69 -6.77
C ILE A 79 -1.42 6.93 -5.59
N GLU A 80 -1.25 7.48 -4.39
CA GLU A 80 -1.86 6.99 -3.17
C GLU A 80 -2.76 8.08 -2.59
N GLN A 81 -3.98 7.73 -2.26
CA GLN A 81 -4.95 8.60 -1.61
C GLN A 81 -5.41 7.95 -0.30
N THR A 82 -5.40 8.70 0.78
CA THR A 82 -5.85 8.22 2.09
C THR A 82 -6.87 9.13 2.71
N VAL A 83 -7.79 8.53 3.46
CA VAL A 83 -8.75 9.23 4.31
C VAL A 83 -8.68 8.60 5.69
N ILE A 84 -8.42 9.41 6.71
CA ILE A 84 -8.44 8.99 8.12
C ILE A 84 -9.62 9.64 8.80
N ASP A 85 -10.46 8.82 9.40
CA ASP A 85 -11.53 9.26 10.29
C ASP A 85 -11.10 8.97 11.74
N PRO A 86 -10.73 10.01 12.52
CA PRO A 86 -10.28 9.80 13.90
C PRO A 86 -11.43 9.40 14.82
N LYS A 87 -12.69 9.76 14.49
CA LYS A 87 -13.85 9.43 15.33
C LYS A 87 -14.20 7.97 15.28
N THR A 88 -14.15 7.38 14.09
CA THR A 88 -14.45 5.95 13.89
C THR A 88 -13.21 5.06 13.96
N LYS A 89 -12.02 5.66 14.17
CA LYS A 89 -10.72 4.97 14.11
C LYS A 89 -10.60 4.09 12.85
N GLU A 90 -10.91 4.69 11.70
CA GLU A 90 -10.87 4.04 10.40
C GLU A 90 -9.96 4.82 9.44
N MET A 91 -9.08 4.13 8.73
CA MET A 91 -8.32 4.68 7.61
C MET A 91 -8.60 3.86 6.36
N LYS A 92 -8.90 4.56 5.26
CA LYS A 92 -9.01 3.98 3.92
C LYS A 92 -7.86 4.49 3.07
N ALA A 93 -7.18 3.58 2.38
CA ALA A 93 -6.12 3.89 1.44
C ALA A 93 -6.47 3.30 0.07
N TYR A 94 -6.32 4.11 -0.95
CA TYR A 94 -6.44 3.71 -2.35
C TYR A 94 -5.12 4.00 -3.05
N GLN A 95 -4.61 3.02 -3.81
CA GLN A 95 -3.41 3.19 -4.63
C GLN A 95 -3.66 2.67 -6.04
N ARG A 96 -3.06 3.34 -7.02
CA ARG A 96 -3.01 2.81 -8.39
C ARG A 96 -1.76 3.26 -9.13
N ASN A 97 -1.33 2.46 -10.11
CA ASN A 97 -0.30 2.91 -11.04
C ASN A 97 -0.84 3.99 -12.00
N LEU A 98 0.01 4.95 -12.33
CA LEU A 98 -0.29 6.03 -13.28
C LEU A 98 0.19 5.69 -14.68
N ASP A 99 1.27 4.94 -14.77
CA ASP A 99 1.89 4.50 -16.02
C ASP A 99 1.53 3.05 -16.35
N HIS A 100 1.82 2.64 -17.58
CA HIS A 100 1.61 1.26 -18.08
C HIS A 100 0.17 0.75 -18.01
N THR A 101 -0.80 1.63 -17.77
CA THR A 101 -2.23 1.30 -17.60
C THR A 101 -2.87 0.66 -18.82
N LYS A 102 -2.27 0.87 -20.03
CA LYS A 102 -2.70 0.19 -21.26
C LYS A 102 -2.45 -1.32 -21.23
N ILE A 103 -1.41 -1.76 -20.48
CA ILE A 103 -1.04 -3.17 -20.35
C ILE A 103 -1.67 -3.77 -19.12
N ILE A 104 -1.41 -3.13 -17.96
CA ILE A 104 -1.97 -3.59 -16.70
C ILE A 104 -2.25 -2.39 -15.78
N ARG A 105 -3.45 -2.35 -15.25
CA ARG A 105 -3.86 -1.42 -14.21
C ARG A 105 -3.99 -2.21 -12.91
N VAL A 106 -3.29 -1.75 -11.90
CA VAL A 106 -3.34 -2.30 -10.53
C VAL A 106 -3.97 -1.26 -9.64
N GLU A 107 -5.04 -1.63 -8.96
CA GLU A 107 -5.77 -0.80 -8.00
C GLU A 107 -5.81 -1.54 -6.67
N GLU A 108 -5.30 -0.88 -5.63
CA GLU A 108 -5.23 -1.44 -4.28
C GLU A 108 -6.15 -0.64 -3.35
N TYR A 109 -6.99 -1.34 -2.62
CA TYR A 109 -7.94 -0.79 -1.66
C TYR A 109 -7.65 -1.40 -0.31
N THR A 110 -7.25 -0.59 0.66
CA THR A 110 -6.95 -1.07 2.01
C THR A 110 -7.80 -0.31 3.01
N THR A 111 -8.46 -1.04 3.90
CA THR A 111 -9.17 -0.47 5.04
C THR A 111 -8.48 -0.94 6.31
N TYR A 112 -8.11 -0.01 7.17
CA TYR A 112 -7.61 -0.23 8.50
C TYR A 112 -8.68 0.19 9.48
N LYS A 113 -9.11 -0.70 10.36
CA LYS A 113 -10.17 -0.40 11.34
C LYS A 113 -9.79 -0.94 12.70
N PHE A 114 -9.80 -0.07 13.68
CA PHE A 114 -9.51 -0.47 15.06
C PHE A 114 -10.69 -1.23 15.66
N ASN A 115 -10.37 -2.25 16.43
CA ASN A 115 -11.33 -3.02 17.21
C ASN A 115 -11.04 -2.76 18.70
N ASP A 116 -11.94 -2.00 19.34
CA ASP A 116 -11.79 -1.62 20.75
C ASP A 116 -11.89 -2.84 21.71
N GLN A 117 -12.49 -3.97 21.28
CA GLN A 117 -12.60 -5.17 22.11
C GLN A 117 -11.31 -5.99 22.15
N THR A 118 -10.61 -6.06 21.03
CA THR A 118 -9.36 -6.84 20.90
C THR A 118 -8.11 -5.98 20.99
N GLU A 119 -8.27 -4.65 21.03
CA GLU A 119 -7.20 -3.65 21.00
C GLU A 119 -6.25 -3.84 19.80
N THR A 120 -6.79 -4.31 18.69
CA THR A 120 -6.05 -4.59 17.44
C THR A 120 -6.57 -3.75 16.28
N THR A 121 -5.75 -3.56 15.26
CA THR A 121 -6.19 -2.93 14.02
C THR A 121 -6.35 -3.99 12.93
N ASN A 122 -7.60 -4.23 12.53
CA ASN A 122 -7.94 -5.12 11.42
C ASN A 122 -7.61 -4.44 10.09
N VAL A 123 -7.00 -5.20 9.19
CA VAL A 123 -6.64 -4.76 7.85
C VAL A 123 -7.33 -5.62 6.81
N ASN A 124 -8.11 -4.99 5.95
CA ASN A 124 -8.75 -5.60 4.80
C ASN A 124 -8.10 -5.04 3.52
N TYR A 125 -7.36 -5.88 2.81
CA TYR A 125 -6.59 -5.51 1.63
C TYR A 125 -7.17 -6.20 0.39
N ASN A 126 -7.63 -5.40 -0.56
CA ASN A 126 -8.20 -5.87 -1.82
C ASN A 126 -7.39 -5.29 -2.97
N VAL A 127 -7.03 -6.13 -3.94
CA VAL A 127 -6.32 -5.72 -5.14
C VAL A 127 -7.07 -6.13 -6.37
N LYS A 128 -7.23 -5.16 -7.27
CA LYS A 128 -7.81 -5.36 -8.59
C LYS A 128 -6.72 -5.22 -9.64
N PHE A 129 -6.53 -6.26 -10.43
CA PHE A 129 -5.74 -6.23 -11.65
C PHE A 129 -6.68 -6.18 -12.85
N SER A 130 -6.50 -5.22 -13.74
CA SER A 130 -7.26 -5.14 -14.97
C SER A 130 -6.33 -4.95 -16.16
N SER A 131 -6.62 -5.64 -17.28
CA SER A 131 -5.86 -5.58 -18.50
C SER A 131 -6.79 -5.66 -19.71
N ASN A 132 -6.53 -4.81 -20.69
CA ASN A 132 -7.22 -4.83 -21.98
C ASN A 132 -6.49 -5.71 -23.01
N PHE A 133 -5.40 -6.36 -22.61
CA PHE A 133 -4.65 -7.25 -23.52
C PHE A 133 -5.46 -8.52 -23.78
N GLN A 134 -5.83 -8.71 -25.04
CA GLN A 134 -6.63 -9.87 -25.47
C GLN A 134 -5.84 -10.89 -26.31
N THR A 135 -4.54 -10.67 -26.49
CA THR A 135 -3.70 -11.56 -27.30
C THR A 135 -3.61 -12.95 -26.68
N PHE A 136 -3.81 -13.97 -27.50
CA PHE A 136 -3.78 -15.38 -27.12
C PHE A 136 -2.49 -15.74 -26.35
N GLY A 137 -2.63 -16.41 -25.20
CA GLY A 137 -1.50 -16.79 -24.34
C GLY A 137 -1.02 -15.72 -23.35
N VAL A 138 -1.33 -14.43 -23.55
CA VAL A 138 -0.95 -13.36 -22.63
C VAL A 138 -1.85 -13.33 -21.39
N LYS A 139 -3.11 -13.73 -21.53
CA LYS A 139 -4.07 -13.78 -20.41
C LYS A 139 -3.54 -14.64 -19.25
N ASN A 140 -3.12 -15.86 -19.52
CA ASN A 140 -2.62 -16.80 -18.51
C ASN A 140 -1.32 -16.29 -17.84
N ARG A 141 -0.47 -15.61 -18.61
CA ARG A 141 0.75 -14.97 -18.07
C ARG A 141 0.45 -13.79 -17.15
N ILE A 142 -0.54 -12.97 -17.50
CA ILE A 142 -1.00 -11.86 -16.65
C ILE A 142 -1.59 -12.42 -15.36
N GLU A 143 -2.41 -13.47 -15.43
CA GLU A 143 -3.05 -14.11 -14.28
C GLU A 143 -2.00 -14.69 -13.31
N ALA A 144 -1.07 -15.50 -13.82
CA ALA A 144 0.00 -16.07 -13.01
C ALA A 144 0.89 -14.97 -12.38
N TRP A 145 1.26 -13.95 -13.15
CA TRP A 145 2.04 -12.83 -12.65
C TRP A 145 1.28 -12.04 -11.57
N SER A 146 0.00 -11.74 -11.78
CA SER A 146 -0.84 -11.00 -10.84
C SER A 146 -0.97 -11.75 -9.51
N HIS A 147 -1.17 -13.06 -9.55
CA HIS A 147 -1.24 -13.91 -8.36
C HIS A 147 0.08 -13.88 -7.58
N ASN A 148 1.20 -14.11 -8.25
CA ASN A 148 2.52 -14.10 -7.61
C ASN A 148 2.84 -12.71 -7.04
N ARG A 149 2.53 -11.66 -7.78
CA ARG A 149 2.74 -10.27 -7.34
C ARG A 149 1.90 -9.92 -6.12
N PHE A 150 0.63 -10.33 -6.10
CA PHE A 150 -0.22 -10.14 -4.93
C PHE A 150 0.37 -10.82 -3.69
N LYS A 151 0.75 -12.09 -3.80
CA LYS A 151 1.33 -12.86 -2.69
C LYS A 151 2.60 -12.21 -2.15
N GLU A 152 3.54 -11.86 -3.03
CA GLU A 152 4.79 -11.20 -2.66
C GLU A 152 4.55 -9.82 -2.01
N ASN A 153 3.71 -8.98 -2.63
CA ASN A 153 3.40 -7.66 -2.11
C ASN A 153 2.72 -7.72 -0.74
N THR A 154 1.75 -8.62 -0.55
CA THR A 154 1.07 -8.80 0.73
C THR A 154 2.05 -9.16 1.83
N GLN A 155 2.94 -10.12 1.59
CA GLN A 155 3.96 -10.53 2.57
C GLN A 155 4.93 -9.39 2.90
N ASN A 156 5.45 -8.70 1.89
CA ASN A 156 6.41 -7.62 2.08
C ASN A 156 5.77 -6.40 2.75
N THR A 157 4.53 -6.07 2.41
CA THR A 157 3.79 -4.97 3.05
C THR A 157 3.53 -5.26 4.52
N THR A 158 3.07 -6.47 4.85
CA THR A 158 2.82 -6.87 6.24
C THR A 158 4.10 -6.84 7.07
N LYS A 159 5.20 -7.41 6.56
CA LYS A 159 6.52 -7.39 7.25
C LYS A 159 7.07 -5.97 7.37
N GLY A 160 6.97 -5.17 6.32
CA GLY A 160 7.43 -3.78 6.32
C GLY A 160 6.66 -2.91 7.31
N MET A 161 5.35 -3.06 7.37
CA MET A 161 4.52 -2.36 8.35
C MET A 161 4.84 -2.80 9.78
N ALA A 162 4.96 -4.12 10.04
CA ALA A 162 5.32 -4.62 11.36
C ALA A 162 6.69 -4.07 11.84
N TYR A 163 7.67 -4.03 10.94
CA TYR A 163 8.99 -3.45 11.23
C TYR A 163 8.90 -1.96 11.61
N VAL A 164 8.12 -1.17 10.88
CA VAL A 164 7.97 0.27 11.14
C VAL A 164 7.16 0.51 12.41
N MET A 165 6.09 -0.23 12.65
CA MET A 165 5.27 -0.13 13.86
C MET A 165 6.09 -0.41 15.13
N ALA A 166 6.91 -1.45 15.14
CA ALA A 166 7.80 -1.74 16.26
C ALA A 166 8.75 -0.56 16.56
N ARG A 167 9.33 0.06 15.53
CA ARG A 167 10.19 1.24 15.69
C ARG A 167 9.42 2.47 16.19
N CYS A 168 8.18 2.67 15.73
CA CYS A 168 7.32 3.76 16.20
C CYS A 168 7.04 3.60 17.71
N GLN A 169 6.72 2.40 18.16
CA GLN A 169 6.49 2.13 19.60
C GLN A 169 7.73 2.41 20.43
N GLU A 170 8.92 1.95 20.01
CA GLU A 170 10.17 2.25 20.72
C GLU A 170 10.42 3.76 20.85
N THR A 171 10.10 4.52 19.81
CA THR A 171 10.29 5.99 19.83
C THR A 171 9.29 6.66 20.75
N ILE A 172 8.04 6.23 20.75
CA ILE A 172 6.98 6.75 21.65
C ILE A 172 7.32 6.40 23.10
N TRP A 173 7.74 5.16 23.36
CA TRP A 173 8.14 4.72 24.70
C TRP A 173 9.32 5.51 25.24
N LYS A 174 10.37 5.73 24.43
CA LYS A 174 11.54 6.55 24.82
C LYS A 174 11.14 7.97 25.15
N LYS A 175 10.26 8.61 24.36
CA LYS A 175 9.79 9.98 24.63
C LYS A 175 9.01 10.08 25.95
N LYS A 176 8.16 9.10 26.26
CA LYS A 176 7.39 9.08 27.53
C LYS A 176 8.31 8.93 28.76
N ASN A 177 9.43 8.20 28.64
CA ASN A 177 10.36 7.95 29.75
C ASN A 177 11.45 9.01 29.92
N ILE A 178 11.60 9.96 28.98
CA ILE A 178 12.53 11.10 29.09
C ILE A 178 11.84 12.31 29.77
N GLN A 179 10.50 12.30 29.90
CA GLN A 179 9.73 13.37 30.56
C GLN A 179 9.47 13.10 32.06
N VAL A 180 10.12 12.10 32.63
CA VAL A 180 10.22 11.84 34.07
C VAL A 180 11.65 12.11 34.50
#